data_3250bd86d19304c19ddf13e0887b890b
#
_entry.id   3250bd86d19304c19ddf13e0887b890b
#
_cell.length_a   1.000
_cell.length_b   1.000
_cell.length_c   1.000
_cell.angle_alpha   90.00
_cell.angle_beta   90.00
_cell.angle_gamma   90.00
#
_symmetry.space_group_name_H-M   'P 1'
#
loop_
_entity.id
_entity.type
_entity.pdbx_description
1 polymer ?
#
loop_
_entity_poly.entity_id
_entity_poly.type
_entity_poly.pdbx_seq_one_letter_code
_entity_poly.pdbx_strand_id
1 'polypeptide(L)'
;MIEIVSTMTQIETSGSHRVLLVDDDEAIRTMMTLTLVHKGFEVVAAANVTEALKMITTASFDVLITDLHMPNPSDGFAVITAMRHVHPKALTLLVSGYPDVKSAMDAILLEADEIIVKPFETKTLADLVHGKLLSRKLAVPAPKERVAAILERCTGEIVEGWLAKVKKSKELTRVSLSDQERTGHLPKLIEDLILRLRAPNTPGEESDSICSPAAVAHGQMRKLQGYSPAMLVHDSRILQVTLFGTLQNNLSALDFSLLLPDVMTIADEVDSQLTQAMESYMGVVRKPAAA
;
A
#
# COMPACT_ATOMS: atom_id res chain seq x y z
N MET A 1 3.77 -62.01 -13.24
CA MET A 1 3.16 -61.75 -11.95
C MET A 1 3.69 -60.35 -11.56
N ILE A 2 2.90 -59.31 -11.91
CA ILE A 2 3.30 -57.94 -11.83
C ILE A 2 2.62 -57.38 -10.57
N GLU A 3 3.43 -57.05 -9.55
CA GLU A 3 2.99 -56.33 -8.37
C GLU A 3 2.71 -54.88 -8.77
N ILE A 4 1.43 -54.49 -8.74
CA ILE A 4 1.01 -53.12 -8.83
C ILE A 4 1.10 -52.55 -7.38
N VAL A 5 2.22 -51.87 -7.09
CA VAL A 5 2.37 -51.12 -5.88
C VAL A 5 1.43 -49.93 -5.94
N SER A 6 0.36 -49.98 -5.15
CA SER A 6 -0.59 -48.93 -4.92
C SER A 6 0.11 -47.77 -4.22
N THR A 7 0.48 -46.73 -4.94
CA THR A 7 0.90 -45.46 -4.39
C THR A 7 -0.33 -44.75 -3.83
N MET A 8 -0.68 -45.06 -2.60
CA MET A 8 -1.62 -44.24 -1.83
C MET A 8 -0.88 -42.91 -1.55
N THR A 9 -1.25 -41.89 -2.31
CA THR A 9 -0.94 -40.51 -2.01
C THR A 9 -1.42 -40.22 -0.59
N GLN A 10 -0.52 -40.09 0.36
CA GLN A 10 -0.83 -39.55 1.68
C GLN A 10 -1.28 -38.12 1.46
N ILE A 11 -2.57 -37.89 1.52
CA ILE A 11 -3.14 -36.58 1.74
C ILE A 11 -2.68 -36.22 3.16
N GLU A 12 -1.64 -35.43 3.26
CA GLU A 12 -1.28 -34.77 4.51
C GLU A 12 -2.56 -34.08 5.01
N THR A 13 -3.05 -34.51 6.16
CA THR A 13 -4.12 -33.85 6.87
C THR A 13 -3.64 -32.46 7.25
N SER A 14 -3.85 -31.51 6.38
CA SER A 14 -3.73 -30.10 6.65
C SER A 14 -4.57 -29.83 7.90
N GLY A 15 -3.93 -29.47 9.02
CA GLY A 15 -4.62 -29.15 10.26
C GLY A 15 -5.77 -28.17 9.97
N SER A 16 -6.91 -28.37 10.63
CA SER A 16 -8.08 -27.51 10.49
C SER A 16 -7.69 -26.07 10.81
N HIS A 17 -7.95 -25.13 9.87
CA HIS A 17 -7.67 -23.70 10.11
C HIS A 17 -8.64 -23.17 11.16
N ARG A 18 -8.09 -22.40 12.11
CA ARG A 18 -8.84 -21.84 13.22
C ARG A 18 -9.34 -20.44 12.89
N VAL A 19 -10.66 -20.27 12.91
CA VAL A 19 -11.37 -19.02 12.57
C VAL A 19 -11.94 -18.37 13.82
N LEU A 20 -11.63 -17.10 14.04
CA LEU A 20 -12.39 -16.24 14.95
C LEU A 20 -13.48 -15.52 14.15
N LEU A 21 -14.74 -15.79 14.50
CA LEU A 21 -15.92 -15.14 13.92
C LEU A 21 -16.50 -14.16 14.93
N VAL A 22 -16.66 -12.89 14.55
CA VAL A 22 -17.19 -11.84 15.41
C VAL A 22 -18.36 -11.14 14.73
N ASP A 23 -19.54 -11.25 15.30
CA ASP A 23 -20.78 -10.63 14.82
C ASP A 23 -21.74 -10.50 16.00
N ASP A 24 -22.40 -9.37 16.19
CA ASP A 24 -23.35 -9.16 17.30
C ASP A 24 -24.71 -9.80 17.04
N ASP A 25 -25.09 -10.06 15.80
CA ASP A 25 -26.31 -10.79 15.45
C ASP A 25 -26.14 -12.30 15.67
N GLU A 26 -26.87 -12.84 16.62
CA GLU A 26 -26.82 -14.27 16.99
C GLU A 26 -27.23 -15.21 15.85
N ALA A 27 -28.18 -14.81 15.01
CA ALA A 27 -28.66 -15.64 13.90
C ALA A 27 -27.59 -15.71 12.80
N ILE A 28 -26.98 -14.57 12.44
CA ILE A 28 -25.88 -14.47 11.48
C ILE A 28 -24.68 -15.26 12.00
N ARG A 29 -24.28 -15.03 13.24
CA ARG A 29 -23.15 -15.71 13.89
C ARG A 29 -23.33 -17.22 13.90
N THR A 30 -24.53 -17.71 14.25
CA THR A 30 -24.83 -19.15 14.25
C THR A 30 -24.78 -19.75 12.85
N MET A 31 -25.40 -19.10 11.87
CA MET A 31 -25.45 -19.56 10.48
C MET A 31 -24.04 -19.63 9.86
N MET A 32 -23.22 -18.59 10.08
CA MET A 32 -21.85 -18.55 9.58
C MET A 32 -20.98 -19.60 10.25
N THR A 33 -21.12 -19.80 11.58
CA THR A 33 -20.39 -20.85 12.31
C THR A 33 -20.70 -22.22 11.73
N LEU A 34 -21.98 -22.58 11.56
CA LEU A 34 -22.36 -23.87 11.00
C LEU A 34 -21.82 -24.09 9.60
N THR A 35 -21.86 -23.04 8.75
CA THR A 35 -21.36 -23.13 7.38
C THR A 35 -19.85 -23.34 7.35
N LEU A 36 -19.08 -22.60 8.15
CA LEU A 36 -17.63 -22.69 8.22
C LEU A 36 -17.19 -24.05 8.81
N VAL A 37 -17.85 -24.53 9.86
CA VAL A 37 -17.59 -25.86 10.43
C VAL A 37 -17.88 -26.95 9.42
N HIS A 38 -18.99 -26.87 8.66
CA HIS A 38 -19.30 -27.83 7.58
C HIS A 38 -18.22 -27.83 6.49
N LYS A 39 -17.53 -26.74 6.28
CA LYS A 39 -16.43 -26.58 5.34
C LYS A 39 -15.05 -26.96 5.93
N GLY A 40 -14.99 -27.48 7.13
CA GLY A 40 -13.78 -28.03 7.75
C GLY A 40 -12.95 -27.04 8.56
N PHE A 41 -13.48 -25.87 8.91
CA PHE A 41 -12.83 -24.93 9.80
C PHE A 41 -13.13 -25.24 11.29
N GLU A 42 -12.17 -24.95 12.17
CA GLU A 42 -12.42 -24.84 13.61
C GLU A 42 -12.87 -23.42 13.92
N VAL A 43 -14.13 -23.23 14.33
CA VAL A 43 -14.70 -21.89 14.53
C VAL A 43 -14.86 -21.59 16.01
N VAL A 44 -14.33 -20.45 16.42
CA VAL A 44 -14.59 -19.83 17.72
C VAL A 44 -15.37 -18.55 17.45
N ALA A 45 -16.53 -18.40 18.11
CA ALA A 45 -17.42 -17.27 17.87
C ALA A 45 -17.40 -16.30 19.06
N ALA A 46 -17.42 -14.99 18.80
CA ALA A 46 -17.55 -13.92 19.78
C ALA A 46 -18.74 -13.02 19.41
N ALA A 47 -19.47 -12.55 20.40
CA ALA A 47 -20.65 -11.72 20.20
C ALA A 47 -20.36 -10.20 20.24
N ASN A 48 -19.15 -9.81 20.61
CA ASN A 48 -18.76 -8.41 20.76
C ASN A 48 -17.23 -8.25 20.77
N VAL A 49 -16.79 -6.99 20.69
CA VAL A 49 -15.37 -6.61 20.70
C VAL A 49 -14.63 -7.13 21.94
N THR A 50 -15.23 -7.01 23.13
CA THR A 50 -14.56 -7.40 24.39
C THR A 50 -14.26 -8.90 24.42
N GLU A 51 -15.18 -9.73 23.99
CA GLU A 51 -14.97 -11.18 23.86
C GLU A 51 -13.90 -11.49 22.81
N ALA A 52 -13.99 -10.85 21.65
CA ALA A 52 -13.02 -11.03 20.57
C ALA A 52 -11.59 -10.68 21.03
N LEU A 53 -11.39 -9.53 21.68
CA LEU A 53 -10.08 -9.10 22.18
C LEU A 53 -9.50 -10.08 23.20
N LYS A 54 -10.35 -10.60 24.11
CA LYS A 54 -9.93 -11.62 25.07
C LYS A 54 -9.48 -12.90 24.36
N MET A 55 -10.22 -13.35 23.34
CA MET A 55 -9.88 -14.55 22.58
C MET A 55 -8.58 -14.36 21.77
N ILE A 56 -8.39 -13.22 21.13
CA ILE A 56 -7.18 -12.89 20.36
C ILE A 56 -5.93 -12.97 21.24
N THR A 57 -6.02 -12.54 22.51
CA THR A 57 -4.87 -12.55 23.43
C THR A 57 -4.60 -13.90 24.07
N THR A 58 -5.58 -14.82 24.07
CA THR A 58 -5.47 -16.12 24.78
C THR A 58 -5.32 -17.33 23.87
N ALA A 59 -5.58 -17.18 22.57
CA ALA A 59 -5.52 -18.27 21.59
C ALA A 59 -4.99 -17.78 20.25
N SER A 60 -4.48 -18.71 19.44
CA SER A 60 -4.02 -18.40 18.07
C SER A 60 -5.14 -18.66 17.06
N PHE A 61 -5.18 -17.83 16.02
CA PHE A 61 -6.13 -17.92 14.92
C PHE A 61 -5.43 -17.74 13.57
N ASP A 62 -5.90 -18.48 12.56
CA ASP A 62 -5.44 -18.36 11.19
C ASP A 62 -6.27 -17.34 10.40
N VAL A 63 -7.52 -17.15 10.80
CA VAL A 63 -8.50 -16.29 10.12
C VAL A 63 -9.31 -15.51 11.14
N LEU A 64 -9.55 -14.24 10.86
CA LEU A 64 -10.56 -13.38 11.47
C LEU A 64 -11.64 -13.06 10.45
N ILE A 65 -12.90 -13.23 10.83
CA ILE A 65 -14.08 -12.71 10.13
C ILE A 65 -14.84 -11.85 11.12
N THR A 66 -14.97 -10.56 10.85
CA THR A 66 -15.63 -9.63 11.79
C THR A 66 -16.62 -8.73 11.06
N ASP A 67 -17.79 -8.50 11.66
CA ASP A 67 -18.67 -7.43 11.22
C ASP A 67 -18.01 -6.07 11.51
N LEU A 68 -18.30 -5.09 10.69
CA LEU A 68 -17.86 -3.70 10.87
C LEU A 68 -18.61 -3.03 12.03
N HIS A 69 -19.90 -3.29 12.16
CA HIS A 69 -20.82 -2.61 13.09
C HIS A 69 -21.27 -3.55 14.22
N MET A 70 -20.68 -3.43 15.42
CA MET A 70 -20.94 -4.32 16.55
C MET A 70 -20.89 -3.60 17.93
N PRO A 71 -21.84 -2.88 18.41
CA PRO A 71 -22.93 -2.11 17.82
C PRO A 71 -22.49 -0.74 17.28
N ASN A 72 -21.20 -0.35 17.43
CA ASN A 72 -20.69 0.93 16.95
C ASN A 72 -19.99 0.78 15.59
N PRO A 73 -19.97 1.86 14.76
CA PRO A 73 -19.43 1.79 13.40
C PRO A 73 -17.93 1.46 13.29
N SER A 74 -17.18 1.53 14.38
CA SER A 74 -15.72 1.30 14.41
C SER A 74 -15.30 0.03 15.15
N ASP A 75 -16.23 -0.72 15.68
CA ASP A 75 -15.94 -1.89 16.54
C ASP A 75 -15.16 -2.98 15.77
N GLY A 76 -15.53 -3.26 14.52
CA GLY A 76 -14.82 -4.21 13.68
C GLY A 76 -13.36 -3.84 13.43
N PHE A 77 -13.04 -2.54 13.36
CA PHE A 77 -11.65 -2.07 13.21
C PHE A 77 -10.79 -2.38 14.43
N ALA A 78 -11.33 -2.16 15.62
CA ALA A 78 -10.60 -2.48 16.85
C ALA A 78 -10.20 -3.95 16.90
N VAL A 79 -11.09 -4.84 16.43
CA VAL A 79 -10.82 -6.28 16.36
C VAL A 79 -9.75 -6.60 15.31
N ILE A 80 -9.84 -5.99 14.11
CA ILE A 80 -8.83 -6.19 13.04
C ILE A 80 -7.46 -5.71 13.51
N THR A 81 -7.38 -4.50 14.08
CA THR A 81 -6.12 -3.92 14.57
C THR A 81 -5.49 -4.81 15.64
N ALA A 82 -6.29 -5.32 16.59
CA ALA A 82 -5.80 -6.24 17.59
C ALA A 82 -5.32 -7.57 16.99
N MET A 83 -6.06 -8.14 16.04
CA MET A 83 -5.66 -9.36 15.33
C MET A 83 -4.35 -9.16 14.59
N ARG A 84 -4.18 -8.05 13.87
CA ARG A 84 -2.94 -7.72 13.16
C ARG A 84 -1.75 -7.60 14.10
N HIS A 85 -1.97 -7.02 15.27
CA HIS A 85 -0.91 -6.83 16.26
C HIS A 85 -0.45 -8.15 16.90
N VAL A 86 -1.41 -9.02 17.25
CA VAL A 86 -1.12 -10.28 17.98
C VAL A 86 -0.84 -11.43 17.01
N HIS A 87 -1.57 -11.50 15.90
CA HIS A 87 -1.47 -12.55 14.87
C HIS A 87 -1.25 -11.94 13.47
N PRO A 88 -0.08 -11.36 13.17
CA PRO A 88 0.16 -10.62 11.92
C PRO A 88 0.03 -11.47 10.65
N LYS A 89 0.06 -12.80 10.79
CA LYS A 89 -0.11 -13.73 9.67
C LYS A 89 -1.57 -14.18 9.48
N ALA A 90 -2.47 -13.84 10.39
CA ALA A 90 -3.87 -14.22 10.23
C ALA A 90 -4.52 -13.50 9.04
N LEU A 91 -5.37 -14.22 8.31
CA LEU A 91 -6.20 -13.66 7.26
C LEU A 91 -7.35 -12.88 7.91
N THR A 92 -7.52 -11.61 7.57
CA THR A 92 -8.55 -10.75 8.15
C THR A 92 -9.60 -10.37 7.11
N LEU A 93 -10.86 -10.72 7.37
CA LEU A 93 -12.01 -10.40 6.54
C LEU A 93 -12.96 -9.49 7.31
N LEU A 94 -13.32 -8.38 6.70
CA LEU A 94 -14.31 -7.44 7.21
C LEU A 94 -15.63 -7.66 6.49
N VAL A 95 -16.73 -7.78 7.25
CA VAL A 95 -18.08 -7.90 6.71
C VAL A 95 -18.82 -6.58 6.94
N SER A 96 -19.50 -6.03 5.93
CA SER A 96 -20.20 -4.73 6.03
C SER A 96 -21.54 -4.74 5.31
N GLY A 97 -22.55 -4.14 5.92
CA GLY A 97 -23.88 -3.96 5.34
C GLY A 97 -24.09 -2.67 4.54
N TYR A 98 -23.12 -1.77 4.51
CA TYR A 98 -23.28 -0.45 3.87
C TYR A 98 -22.39 -0.30 2.62
N PRO A 99 -23.00 -0.26 1.42
CA PRO A 99 -22.24 -0.13 0.15
C PRO A 99 -21.69 1.27 -0.13
N ASP A 100 -22.18 2.34 0.55
CA ASP A 100 -21.81 3.75 0.27
C ASP A 100 -20.44 4.18 0.81
N VAL A 101 -19.72 3.27 1.45
CA VAL A 101 -18.45 3.57 2.11
C VAL A 101 -17.23 3.22 1.23
N LYS A 102 -17.37 3.26 -0.09
CA LYS A 102 -16.27 2.89 -0.99
C LYS A 102 -15.00 3.73 -0.77
N SER A 103 -15.15 5.00 -0.48
CA SER A 103 -14.02 5.90 -0.18
C SER A 103 -13.41 5.69 1.23
N ALA A 104 -14.24 5.29 2.20
CA ALA A 104 -13.76 4.88 3.51
C ALA A 104 -13.22 3.45 3.48
N MET A 105 -13.76 2.58 2.65
CA MET A 105 -13.29 1.21 2.43
C MET A 105 -11.87 1.17 1.86
N ASP A 106 -11.48 2.08 0.98
CA ASP A 106 -10.12 2.13 0.45
C ASP A 106 -9.07 2.44 1.54
N ALA A 107 -9.45 3.20 2.57
CA ALA A 107 -8.61 3.45 3.74
C ALA A 107 -8.58 2.25 4.71
N ILE A 108 -9.65 1.46 4.73
CA ILE A 108 -9.84 0.27 5.57
C ILE A 108 -9.12 -0.94 5.00
N LEU A 109 -9.01 -1.04 3.66
CA LEU A 109 -8.27 -2.11 2.97
C LEU A 109 -6.81 -2.23 3.41
N LEU A 110 -6.26 -1.18 4.03
CA LEU A 110 -4.92 -1.22 4.61
C LEU A 110 -4.82 -2.16 5.83
N GLU A 111 -5.91 -2.44 6.52
CA GLU A 111 -5.92 -3.30 7.71
C GLU A 111 -6.62 -4.65 7.50
N ALA A 112 -7.58 -4.74 6.59
CA ALA A 112 -8.24 -5.99 6.24
C ALA A 112 -7.70 -6.58 4.92
N ASP A 113 -7.57 -7.90 4.84
CA ASP A 113 -7.18 -8.57 3.59
C ASP A 113 -8.32 -8.65 2.57
N GLU A 114 -9.57 -8.56 3.04
CA GLU A 114 -10.76 -8.59 2.19
C GLU A 114 -11.94 -7.92 2.88
N ILE A 115 -12.81 -7.31 2.08
CA ILE A 115 -14.08 -6.75 2.52
C ILE A 115 -15.22 -7.44 1.78
N ILE A 116 -16.20 -7.91 2.54
CA ILE A 116 -17.37 -8.60 2.02
C ILE A 116 -18.60 -7.76 2.32
N VAL A 117 -19.35 -7.43 1.27
CA VAL A 117 -20.57 -6.63 1.39
C VAL A 117 -21.77 -7.54 1.59
N LYS A 118 -22.56 -7.28 2.66
CA LYS A 118 -23.87 -7.93 2.89
C LYS A 118 -24.91 -7.37 1.89
N PRO A 119 -25.82 -8.18 1.31
CA PRO A 119 -25.97 -9.60 1.53
C PRO A 119 -25.00 -10.46 0.70
N PHE A 120 -24.50 -11.54 1.28
CA PHE A 120 -23.66 -12.53 0.60
C PHE A 120 -24.12 -13.95 0.96
N GLU A 121 -23.79 -14.91 0.09
CA GLU A 121 -24.00 -16.33 0.39
C GLU A 121 -22.87 -16.83 1.29
N THR A 122 -23.20 -17.40 2.44
CA THR A 122 -22.21 -17.92 3.41
C THR A 122 -21.31 -19.00 2.84
N LYS A 123 -21.80 -19.75 1.84
CA LYS A 123 -21.00 -20.73 1.10
C LYS A 123 -19.87 -20.04 0.32
N THR A 124 -20.17 -18.93 -0.34
CA THR A 124 -19.20 -18.11 -1.08
C THR A 124 -18.12 -17.56 -0.16
N LEU A 125 -18.49 -17.16 1.07
CA LEU A 125 -17.54 -16.71 2.09
C LEU A 125 -16.53 -17.82 2.45
N ALA A 126 -17.01 -19.03 2.73
CA ALA A 126 -16.14 -20.14 3.10
C ALA A 126 -15.20 -20.54 1.94
N ASP A 127 -15.69 -20.53 0.70
CA ASP A 127 -14.89 -20.82 -0.48
C ASP A 127 -13.84 -19.72 -0.74
N LEU A 128 -14.18 -18.45 -0.47
CA LEU A 128 -13.24 -17.31 -0.52
C LEU A 128 -12.12 -17.48 0.52
N VAL A 129 -12.46 -17.81 1.76
CA VAL A 129 -11.48 -18.05 2.84
C VAL A 129 -10.52 -19.18 2.45
N HIS A 130 -11.03 -20.31 1.96
CA HIS A 130 -10.20 -21.41 1.48
C HIS A 130 -9.27 -20.99 0.33
N GLY A 131 -9.80 -20.27 -0.66
CA GLY A 131 -9.03 -19.79 -1.81
C GLY A 131 -7.89 -18.86 -1.37
N LYS A 132 -8.15 -17.95 -0.43
CA LYS A 132 -7.12 -17.02 0.08
C LYS A 132 -6.08 -17.72 0.94
N LEU A 133 -6.46 -18.66 1.79
CA LEU A 133 -5.52 -19.46 2.58
C LEU A 133 -4.62 -20.31 1.67
N LEU A 134 -5.19 -20.91 0.63
CA LEU A 134 -4.43 -21.66 -0.36
C LEU A 134 -3.47 -20.77 -1.13
N SER A 135 -3.92 -19.62 -1.60
CA SER A 135 -3.10 -18.63 -2.29
C SER A 135 -1.94 -18.14 -1.42
N ARG A 136 -2.17 -17.91 -0.11
CA ARG A 136 -1.12 -17.56 0.86
C ARG A 136 -0.11 -18.71 1.07
N LYS A 137 -0.56 -19.96 1.07
CA LYS A 137 0.31 -21.14 1.20
C LYS A 137 1.20 -21.34 -0.03
N LEU A 138 0.69 -20.96 -1.22
CA LEU A 138 1.38 -21.06 -2.50
C LEU A 138 2.19 -19.80 -2.82
N ALA A 139 1.83 -18.65 -2.25
CA ALA A 139 2.59 -17.43 -2.38
C ALA A 139 3.90 -17.60 -1.60
N VAL A 140 5.00 -17.80 -2.33
CA VAL A 140 6.32 -17.48 -1.79
C VAL A 140 6.22 -16.02 -1.34
N PRO A 141 6.53 -15.70 -0.05
CA PRO A 141 6.48 -14.31 0.39
C PRO A 141 7.36 -13.50 -0.57
N ALA A 142 6.75 -12.61 -1.35
CA ALA A 142 7.53 -11.70 -2.17
C ALA A 142 8.49 -10.98 -1.21
N PRO A 143 9.79 -10.93 -1.52
CA PRO A 143 10.74 -10.25 -0.67
C PRO A 143 10.24 -8.82 -0.47
N LYS A 144 10.19 -8.37 0.78
CA LYS A 144 9.81 -6.99 1.06
C LYS A 144 10.83 -6.06 0.43
N GLU A 145 10.36 -5.14 -0.37
CA GLU A 145 11.20 -4.19 -1.10
C GLU A 145 11.28 -2.86 -0.33
N ARG A 146 12.46 -2.25 -0.33
CA ARG A 146 12.60 -0.86 0.11
C ARG A 146 11.94 0.08 -0.88
N VAL A 147 11.54 1.25 -0.41
CA VAL A 147 10.95 2.30 -1.25
C VAL A 147 11.80 2.59 -2.48
N ALA A 148 13.13 2.71 -2.33
CA ALA A 148 14.06 2.92 -3.43
C ALA A 148 13.94 1.87 -4.55
N ALA A 149 13.80 0.59 -4.20
CA ALA A 149 13.67 -0.51 -5.17
C ALA A 149 12.32 -0.46 -5.91
N ILE A 150 11.25 -0.11 -5.20
CA ILE A 150 9.92 0.07 -5.81
C ILE A 150 9.93 1.24 -6.81
N LEU A 151 10.49 2.40 -6.42
CA LEU A 151 10.56 3.56 -7.31
C LEU A 151 11.40 3.26 -8.56
N GLU A 152 12.53 2.56 -8.40
CA GLU A 152 13.38 2.15 -9.51
C GLU A 152 12.63 1.24 -10.50
N ARG A 153 11.98 0.19 -9.99
CA ARG A 153 11.19 -0.75 -10.80
C ARG A 153 10.01 -0.08 -11.49
N CYS A 154 9.36 0.87 -10.82
CA CYS A 154 8.16 1.56 -11.30
C CYS A 154 8.44 2.90 -12.00
N THR A 155 9.70 3.24 -12.30
CA THR A 155 10.04 4.53 -12.92
C THR A 155 9.22 4.80 -14.19
N GLY A 156 9.05 3.82 -15.06
CA GLY A 156 8.22 3.93 -16.26
C GLY A 156 6.77 4.28 -15.95
N GLU A 157 6.16 3.55 -15.01
CA GLU A 157 4.77 3.77 -14.57
C GLU A 157 4.60 5.16 -13.91
N ILE A 158 5.61 5.62 -13.15
CA ILE A 158 5.62 6.96 -12.54
C ILE A 158 5.59 8.03 -13.63
N VAL A 159 6.44 7.90 -14.66
CA VAL A 159 6.50 8.85 -15.78
C VAL A 159 5.18 8.89 -16.55
N GLU A 160 4.60 7.74 -16.85
CA GLU A 160 3.30 7.65 -17.53
C GLU A 160 2.16 8.22 -16.66
N GLY A 161 2.12 7.86 -15.37
CA GLY A 161 1.13 8.35 -14.42
C GLY A 161 1.21 9.85 -14.20
N TRP A 162 2.42 10.41 -14.14
CA TRP A 162 2.65 11.84 -14.10
C TRP A 162 2.14 12.53 -15.37
N LEU A 163 2.53 12.03 -16.57
CA LEU A 163 2.10 12.57 -17.84
C LEU A 163 0.57 12.58 -17.98
N ALA A 164 -0.08 11.51 -17.56
CA ALA A 164 -1.55 11.41 -17.58
C ALA A 164 -2.22 12.50 -16.71
N LYS A 165 -1.61 12.84 -15.55
CA LYS A 165 -2.09 13.92 -14.67
C LYS A 165 -1.82 15.30 -15.28
N VAL A 166 -0.64 15.51 -15.86
CA VAL A 166 -0.28 16.77 -16.57
C VAL A 166 -1.23 17.06 -17.72
N LYS A 167 -1.57 16.04 -18.52
CA LYS A 167 -2.55 16.17 -19.63
C LYS A 167 -3.96 16.56 -19.15
N LYS A 168 -4.32 16.30 -17.90
CA LYS A 168 -5.57 16.74 -17.28
C LYS A 168 -5.50 18.16 -16.71
N SER A 169 -4.32 18.72 -16.53
CA SER A 169 -4.13 20.08 -16.00
C SER A 169 -4.32 21.12 -17.09
N LYS A 170 -5.39 21.92 -16.97
CA LYS A 170 -5.65 23.04 -17.90
C LYS A 170 -4.54 24.10 -17.89
N GLU A 171 -3.81 24.22 -16.79
CA GLU A 171 -2.72 25.18 -16.65
C GLU A 171 -1.47 24.70 -17.42
N LEU A 172 -1.00 23.47 -17.16
CA LEU A 172 0.21 22.93 -17.76
C LEU A 172 0.05 22.65 -19.25
N THR A 173 -1.16 22.35 -19.70
CA THR A 173 -1.45 22.13 -21.14
C THR A 173 -1.51 23.41 -21.98
N ARG A 174 -1.46 24.60 -21.37
CA ARG A 174 -1.35 25.87 -22.10
C ARG A 174 -0.03 25.98 -22.87
N VAL A 175 1.04 25.36 -22.36
CA VAL A 175 2.31 25.26 -23.05
C VAL A 175 2.25 24.07 -24.00
N SER A 176 2.42 24.31 -25.29
CA SER A 176 2.39 23.25 -26.32
C SER A 176 3.73 22.53 -26.34
N LEU A 177 3.79 21.33 -25.74
CA LEU A 177 4.97 20.47 -25.70
C LEU A 177 4.58 19.05 -26.09
N SER A 178 5.46 18.34 -26.77
CA SER A 178 5.35 16.91 -26.99
C SER A 178 5.48 16.13 -25.67
N ASP A 179 5.03 14.89 -25.66
CA ASP A 179 5.15 14.01 -24.47
C ASP A 179 6.63 13.83 -24.07
N GLN A 180 7.53 13.70 -25.05
CA GLN A 180 8.97 13.56 -24.80
C GLN A 180 9.58 14.83 -24.17
N GLU A 181 9.22 16.02 -24.64
CA GLU A 181 9.67 17.28 -24.05
C GLU A 181 9.14 17.47 -22.63
N ARG A 182 7.93 16.94 -22.34
CA ARG A 182 7.34 16.98 -21.01
C ARG A 182 8.04 16.04 -20.04
N THR A 183 8.38 14.83 -20.47
CA THR A 183 8.81 13.73 -19.57
C THR A 183 10.33 13.53 -19.52
N GLY A 184 11.09 14.03 -20.49
CA GLY A 184 12.50 13.68 -20.67
C GLY A 184 13.44 13.97 -19.49
N HIS A 185 13.04 14.84 -18.56
CA HIS A 185 13.80 15.17 -17.36
C HIS A 185 13.45 14.28 -16.16
N LEU A 186 12.25 13.67 -16.14
CA LEU A 186 11.74 12.94 -14.98
C LEU A 186 12.62 11.75 -14.57
N PRO A 187 13.11 10.90 -15.48
CA PRO A 187 13.92 9.76 -15.10
C PRO A 187 15.13 10.15 -14.25
N LYS A 188 15.78 11.28 -14.56
CA LYS A 188 16.95 11.77 -13.81
C LYS A 188 16.57 12.33 -12.44
N LEU A 189 15.44 13.04 -12.32
CA LEU A 189 14.95 13.50 -11.02
C LEU A 189 14.56 12.33 -10.11
N ILE A 190 13.97 11.28 -10.67
CA ILE A 190 13.65 10.06 -9.95
C ILE A 190 14.93 9.29 -9.55
N GLU A 191 15.92 9.25 -10.44
CA GLU A 191 17.23 8.64 -10.15
C GLU A 191 17.94 9.33 -8.97
N ASP A 192 17.98 10.67 -8.95
CA ASP A 192 18.54 11.45 -7.83
C ASP A 192 17.81 11.14 -6.51
N LEU A 193 16.48 11.06 -6.54
CA LEU A 193 15.66 10.64 -5.38
C LEU A 193 16.00 9.21 -4.91
N ILE A 194 16.15 8.26 -5.83
CA ILE A 194 16.51 6.87 -5.52
C ILE A 194 17.90 6.81 -4.88
N LEU A 195 18.85 7.56 -5.38
CA LEU A 195 20.21 7.66 -4.80
C LEU A 195 20.14 8.21 -3.37
N ARG A 196 19.32 9.23 -3.14
CA ARG A 196 19.12 9.80 -1.81
C ARG A 196 18.50 8.81 -0.82
N LEU A 197 17.50 8.03 -1.26
CA LEU A 197 16.87 6.97 -0.45
C LEU A 197 17.82 5.81 -0.12
N ARG A 198 18.87 5.62 -0.91
CA ARG A 198 19.91 4.60 -0.69
C ARG A 198 21.06 5.08 0.18
N ALA A 199 21.21 6.39 0.32
CA ALA A 199 22.25 6.96 1.16
C ALA A 199 22.01 6.59 2.65
N PRO A 200 23.05 6.27 3.42
CA PRO A 200 22.89 6.02 4.85
C PRO A 200 22.42 7.30 5.54
N ASN A 201 21.30 7.20 6.26
CA ASN A 201 20.81 8.28 7.11
C ASN A 201 21.77 8.40 8.31
N THR A 202 22.68 9.34 8.31
CA THR A 202 23.45 9.75 9.48
C THR A 202 22.62 10.73 10.30
N PRO A 203 22.15 10.34 11.52
CA PRO A 203 21.42 11.28 12.37
C PRO A 203 22.34 12.42 12.80
N GLY A 204 22.01 13.64 12.47
CA GLY A 204 22.69 14.83 12.98
C GLY A 204 23.56 15.63 11.99
N GLU A 205 23.77 15.16 10.79
CA GLU A 205 24.26 16.01 9.73
C GLU A 205 23.05 16.71 9.11
N GLU A 206 22.96 18.05 9.29
CA GLU A 206 22.13 18.87 8.44
C GLU A 206 22.51 18.49 6.99
N SER A 207 21.58 17.87 6.30
CA SER A 207 21.76 17.45 4.91
C SER A 207 22.01 18.72 4.10
N ASP A 208 23.30 19.11 3.99
CA ASP A 208 23.68 20.06 2.95
C ASP A 208 23.05 19.57 1.66
N SER A 209 22.11 20.34 1.14
CA SER A 209 21.29 19.95 0.00
C SER A 209 22.24 19.54 -1.13
N ILE A 210 22.34 18.22 -1.36
CA ILE A 210 23.13 17.67 -2.46
C ILE A 210 22.61 18.35 -3.73
N CYS A 211 23.48 19.04 -4.43
CA CYS A 211 23.09 19.71 -5.66
C CYS A 211 22.65 18.66 -6.68
N SER A 212 21.40 18.71 -7.11
CA SER A 212 20.87 17.89 -8.19
C SER A 212 21.05 18.63 -9.53
N PRO A 213 22.01 18.21 -10.37
CA PRO A 213 22.17 18.78 -11.71
C PRO A 213 20.90 18.63 -12.55
N ALA A 214 20.12 17.55 -12.30
CA ALA A 214 18.86 17.34 -12.99
C ALA A 214 17.80 18.39 -12.60
N ALA A 215 17.72 18.77 -11.33
CA ALA A 215 16.80 19.80 -10.85
C ALA A 215 17.18 21.18 -11.42
N VAL A 216 18.47 21.52 -11.43
CA VAL A 216 18.97 22.78 -12.03
C VAL A 216 18.63 22.85 -13.52
N ALA A 217 18.93 21.78 -14.26
CA ALA A 217 18.61 21.69 -15.69
C ALA A 217 17.09 21.76 -15.94
N HIS A 218 16.29 21.13 -15.07
CA HIS A 218 14.83 21.18 -15.14
C HIS A 218 14.31 22.62 -15.05
N GLY A 219 14.78 23.42 -14.09
CA GLY A 219 14.36 24.81 -13.93
C GLY A 219 14.66 25.66 -15.18
N GLN A 220 15.88 25.54 -15.72
CA GLN A 220 16.27 26.24 -16.95
C GLN A 220 15.44 25.82 -18.14
N MET A 221 15.27 24.53 -18.35
CA MET A 221 14.49 23.98 -19.44
C MET A 221 13.03 24.46 -19.39
N ARG A 222 12.38 24.42 -18.23
CA ARG A 222 11.00 24.87 -18.07
C ARG A 222 10.84 26.36 -18.34
N LYS A 223 11.83 27.19 -17.96
CA LYS A 223 11.86 28.59 -18.31
C LYS A 223 11.88 28.81 -19.82
N LEU A 224 12.75 28.10 -20.54
CA LEU A 224 12.85 28.17 -21.99
C LEU A 224 11.60 27.67 -22.69
N GLN A 225 10.90 26.70 -22.10
CA GLN A 225 9.63 26.18 -22.60
C GLN A 225 8.44 27.10 -22.30
N GLY A 226 8.61 28.21 -21.58
CA GLY A 226 7.55 29.17 -21.28
C GLY A 226 6.68 28.82 -20.07
N TYR A 227 7.13 27.96 -19.18
CA TYR A 227 6.48 27.72 -17.90
C TYR A 227 6.55 28.97 -17.02
N SER A 228 5.50 29.27 -16.27
CA SER A 228 5.54 30.23 -15.17
C SER A 228 6.10 29.56 -13.90
N PRO A 229 6.55 30.35 -12.90
CA PRO A 229 6.93 29.78 -11.58
C PRO A 229 5.81 28.95 -10.95
N ALA A 230 4.56 29.38 -11.03
CA ALA A 230 3.42 28.63 -10.52
C ALA A 230 3.25 27.28 -11.23
N MET A 231 3.49 27.22 -12.54
CA MET A 231 3.45 25.97 -13.30
C MET A 231 4.57 25.01 -12.87
N LEU A 232 5.76 25.53 -12.53
CA LEU A 232 6.86 24.71 -12.04
C LEU A 232 6.53 24.07 -10.69
N VAL A 233 5.93 24.83 -9.78
CA VAL A 233 5.43 24.31 -8.48
C VAL A 233 4.35 23.24 -8.70
N HIS A 234 3.42 23.47 -9.63
CA HIS A 234 2.37 22.52 -9.96
C HIS A 234 2.94 21.22 -10.55
N ASP A 235 3.91 21.33 -11.41
CA ASP A 235 4.65 20.23 -12.03
C ASP A 235 5.29 19.30 -10.99
N SER A 236 6.03 19.89 -10.04
CA SER A 236 6.64 19.18 -8.90
C SER A 236 5.60 18.51 -8.00
N ARG A 237 4.49 19.20 -7.71
CA ARG A 237 3.40 18.63 -6.89
C ARG A 237 2.76 17.41 -7.56
N ILE A 238 2.59 17.43 -8.89
CA ILE A 238 2.08 16.27 -9.62
C ILE A 238 3.05 15.09 -9.50
N LEU A 239 4.37 15.34 -9.56
CA LEU A 239 5.37 14.31 -9.33
C LEU A 239 5.24 13.70 -7.93
N GLN A 240 5.19 14.52 -6.89
CA GLN A 240 5.03 14.08 -5.51
C GLN A 240 3.79 13.20 -5.32
N VAL A 241 2.63 13.65 -5.81
CA VAL A 241 1.38 12.87 -5.75
C VAL A 241 1.49 11.55 -6.52
N THR A 242 2.25 11.53 -7.62
CA THR A 242 2.43 10.31 -8.40
C THR A 242 3.33 9.31 -7.69
N LEU A 243 4.44 9.78 -7.07
CA LEU A 243 5.33 8.96 -6.25
C LEU A 243 4.56 8.29 -5.10
N PHE A 244 3.81 9.06 -4.33
CA PHE A 244 3.01 8.48 -3.22
C PHE A 244 1.92 7.54 -3.71
N GLY A 245 1.26 7.84 -4.84
CA GLY A 245 0.30 6.91 -5.46
C GLY A 245 0.95 5.58 -5.88
N THR A 246 2.19 5.62 -6.38
CA THR A 246 2.94 4.40 -6.71
C THR A 246 3.26 3.58 -5.46
N LEU A 247 3.65 4.22 -4.35
CA LEU A 247 3.87 3.52 -3.08
C LEU A 247 2.58 2.90 -2.55
N GLN A 248 1.46 3.62 -2.61
CA GLN A 248 0.15 3.13 -2.21
C GLN A 248 -0.25 1.87 -3.00
N ASN A 249 -0.01 1.85 -4.30
CA ASN A 249 -0.31 0.69 -5.15
C ASN A 249 0.61 -0.52 -4.88
N ASN A 250 1.75 -0.32 -4.22
CA ASN A 250 2.74 -1.35 -3.91
C ASN A 250 2.87 -1.67 -2.41
N LEU A 251 1.89 -1.26 -1.57
CA LEU A 251 1.94 -1.46 -0.11
C LEU A 251 2.19 -2.91 0.29
N SER A 252 1.64 -3.89 -0.43
CA SER A 252 1.84 -5.31 -0.15
C SER A 252 3.30 -5.78 -0.30
N ALA A 253 4.10 -5.10 -1.11
CA ALA A 253 5.51 -5.38 -1.34
C ALA A 253 6.44 -4.55 -0.44
N LEU A 254 5.95 -3.50 0.21
CA LEU A 254 6.78 -2.57 0.99
C LEU A 254 7.34 -3.18 2.27
N ASP A 255 8.60 -2.85 2.55
CA ASP A 255 9.20 -2.99 3.88
C ASP A 255 8.80 -1.78 4.75
N PHE A 256 7.87 -2.01 5.67
CA PHE A 256 7.35 -0.97 6.55
C PHE A 256 8.35 -0.51 7.62
N SER A 257 9.43 -1.25 7.88
CA SER A 257 10.41 -0.92 8.93
C SER A 257 11.11 0.43 8.69
N LEU A 258 11.24 0.82 7.41
CA LEU A 258 11.89 2.07 6.99
C LEU A 258 10.95 3.02 6.24
N LEU A 259 9.64 2.69 6.16
CA LEU A 259 8.70 3.46 5.35
C LEU A 259 8.61 4.92 5.78
N LEU A 260 8.49 5.18 7.08
CA LEU A 260 8.36 6.55 7.57
C LEU A 260 9.60 7.41 7.28
N PRO A 261 10.84 6.98 7.59
CA PRO A 261 12.05 7.70 7.16
C PRO A 261 12.12 7.89 5.64
N ASP A 262 11.78 6.87 4.85
CA ASP A 262 11.84 6.94 3.39
C ASP A 262 10.81 7.96 2.84
N VAL A 263 9.60 8.02 3.40
CA VAL A 263 8.56 9.02 3.04
C VAL A 263 9.02 10.44 3.36
N MET A 264 9.66 10.65 4.52
CA MET A 264 10.25 11.94 4.88
C MET A 264 11.37 12.34 3.90
N THR A 265 12.22 11.39 3.53
CA THR A 265 13.28 11.62 2.54
C THR A 265 12.70 11.98 1.17
N ILE A 266 11.60 11.34 0.73
CA ILE A 266 10.93 11.72 -0.53
C ILE A 266 10.43 13.15 -0.47
N ALA A 267 9.77 13.54 0.61
CA ALA A 267 9.22 14.89 0.75
C ALA A 267 10.34 15.94 0.71
N ASP A 268 11.40 15.73 1.48
CA ASP A 268 12.56 16.60 1.57
C ASP A 268 13.29 16.73 0.22
N GLU A 269 13.53 15.61 -0.47
CA GLU A 269 14.21 15.62 -1.76
C GLU A 269 13.39 16.32 -2.85
N VAL A 270 12.07 16.07 -2.92
CA VAL A 270 11.19 16.75 -3.89
C VAL A 270 11.16 18.26 -3.63
N ASP A 271 11.12 18.70 -2.38
CA ASP A 271 11.19 20.12 -2.03
C ASP A 271 12.55 20.72 -2.34
N SER A 272 13.64 20.00 -2.10
CA SER A 272 15.00 20.39 -2.46
C SER A 272 15.16 20.56 -3.98
N GLN A 273 14.71 19.57 -4.76
CA GLN A 273 14.73 19.62 -6.21
C GLN A 273 13.90 20.80 -6.76
N LEU A 274 12.71 21.04 -6.18
CA LEU A 274 11.89 22.21 -6.54
C LEU A 274 12.62 23.52 -6.25
N THR A 275 13.24 23.64 -5.07
CA THR A 275 13.99 24.83 -4.68
C THR A 275 15.13 25.10 -5.66
N GLN A 276 15.94 24.09 -5.98
CA GLN A 276 17.05 24.20 -6.94
C GLN A 276 16.55 24.54 -8.35
N ALA A 277 15.44 23.95 -8.79
CA ALA A 277 14.82 24.26 -10.08
C ALA A 277 14.32 25.71 -10.11
N MET A 278 13.71 26.20 -9.03
CA MET A 278 13.24 27.60 -8.90
C MET A 278 14.40 28.60 -8.89
N GLU A 279 15.47 28.35 -8.14
CA GLU A 279 16.67 29.19 -8.14
C GLU A 279 17.27 29.30 -9.55
N SER A 280 17.42 28.16 -10.22
CA SER A 280 17.92 28.10 -11.60
C SER A 280 16.97 28.78 -12.58
N TYR A 281 15.66 28.61 -12.44
CA TYR A 281 14.65 29.32 -13.21
C TYR A 281 14.77 30.83 -13.07
N MET A 282 14.99 31.32 -11.84
CA MET A 282 15.14 32.75 -11.53
C MET A 282 16.53 33.32 -11.91
N GLY A 283 17.51 32.47 -12.23
CA GLY A 283 18.87 32.86 -12.50
C GLY A 283 19.68 33.20 -11.24
N VAL A 284 19.27 32.66 -10.07
CA VAL A 284 20.03 32.78 -8.84
C VAL A 284 21.19 31.79 -8.87
N VAL A 285 22.42 32.27 -8.87
CA VAL A 285 23.61 31.40 -8.84
C VAL A 285 23.92 31.13 -7.36
N ARG A 286 23.76 29.88 -6.90
CA ARG A 286 24.36 29.47 -5.62
C ARG A 286 25.88 29.56 -5.72
N LYS A 287 26.53 30.36 -4.90
CA LYS A 287 27.98 30.23 -4.70
C LYS A 287 28.23 28.84 -4.08
N PRO A 288 29.18 28.05 -4.62
CA PRO A 288 29.57 26.83 -3.95
C PRO A 288 30.02 27.20 -2.54
N ALA A 289 29.55 26.41 -1.53
CA ALA A 289 30.05 26.54 -0.17
C ALA A 289 31.58 26.46 -0.24
N ALA A 290 32.27 27.42 0.36
CA ALA A 290 33.72 27.42 0.43
C ALA A 290 34.16 26.15 1.18
N ALA A 291 35.01 25.33 0.54
CA ALA A 291 35.59 24.11 1.08
C ALA A 291 36.50 24.41 2.28
#